data_56c983e6a9bcd9a755450e70b6dfc8bc
#
_entry.id   56c983e6a9bcd9a755450e70b6dfc8bc
#
_cell.length_a   1.000
_cell.length_b   1.000
_cell.length_c   1.000
_cell.angle_alpha   90.00
_cell.angle_beta   90.00
_cell.angle_gamma   90.00
#
_symmetry.space_group_name_H-M   'P 1'
#
loop_
_entity.id
_entity.type
_entity.pdbx_description
1 polymer ?
#
loop_
_entity_poly.entity_id
_entity_poly.type
_entity_poly.pdbx_seq_one_letter_code
_entity_poly.pdbx_strand_id
1 'polypeptide(L)'
;MEINQIIKKINSENQGLFLIEINNSEKLELLEKEIKSCFFEKQYEIDTCFIELKSETVSKFISIDQIRKLKKEFLHTNVLNLNKIIFIKEITELNNNSINGLLKLIEEVPQNTFFIFCTSNLLKIPKTVLSRSRILRLNDFNSDDRLDIFAHDLINQNQNVSEEIIQNLIYSFISLKKIDFFENVKLFTKDQIDICSIIFLKVLNFNLRKYSNNRKLYKYLFDLHSSYLYDINESLQYNTLTNDLIAIYFTRLHSNIIKYGK
;
A
#
# COMPACT_ATOMS: atom_id res chain seq x y z
N MET A 1 5.57 8.37 -0.64
CA MET A 1 6.95 8.88 -0.96
C MET A 1 7.34 8.34 -2.32
N GLU A 2 8.13 9.05 -3.09
CA GLU A 2 8.74 8.53 -4.33
C GLU A 2 9.95 7.64 -4.01
N ILE A 3 10.33 6.77 -4.96
CA ILE A 3 11.46 5.84 -4.81
C ILE A 3 12.74 6.57 -4.39
N ASN A 4 13.07 7.67 -5.06
CA ASN A 4 14.26 8.48 -4.75
C ASN A 4 14.27 9.02 -3.32
N GLN A 5 13.11 9.37 -2.76
CA GLN A 5 13.00 9.83 -1.38
C GLN A 5 13.20 8.67 -0.38
N ILE A 6 12.73 7.47 -0.73
CA ILE A 6 12.95 6.26 0.07
C ILE A 6 14.43 5.93 0.12
N ILE A 7 15.09 5.89 -1.03
CA ILE A 7 16.53 5.60 -1.15
C ILE A 7 17.34 6.63 -0.38
N LYS A 8 17.02 7.93 -0.52
CA LYS A 8 17.70 8.99 0.23
C LYS A 8 17.56 8.81 1.75
N LYS A 9 16.40 8.37 2.23
CA LYS A 9 16.20 8.07 3.65
C LYS A 9 17.01 6.85 4.11
N ILE A 10 17.07 5.80 3.31
CA ILE A 10 17.87 4.61 3.64
C ILE A 10 19.36 5.00 3.69
N ASN A 11 19.85 5.71 2.67
CA ASN A 11 21.24 6.16 2.59
C ASN A 11 21.66 7.16 3.68
N SER A 12 20.71 7.87 4.29
CA SER A 12 21.04 8.79 5.39
C SER A 12 21.36 8.06 6.70
N GLU A 13 21.20 6.77 6.75
CA GLU A 13 21.46 5.92 7.90
C GLU A 13 22.69 5.04 7.67
N ASN A 14 23.33 4.63 8.75
CA ASN A 14 24.49 3.75 8.67
C ASN A 14 24.10 2.26 8.70
N GLN A 15 22.90 1.95 9.20
CA GLN A 15 22.34 0.60 9.32
C GLN A 15 20.87 0.67 9.70
N GLY A 16 20.13 -0.41 9.53
CA GLY A 16 18.76 -0.49 10.06
C GLY A 16 17.83 -1.44 9.36
N LEU A 17 16.63 -1.51 9.91
CA LEU A 17 15.49 -2.24 9.33
C LEU A 17 14.48 -1.25 8.77
N PHE A 18 14.22 -1.37 7.48
CA PHE A 18 13.22 -0.61 6.75
C PHE A 18 12.11 -1.54 6.28
N LEU A 19 10.87 -1.19 6.58
CA LEU A 19 9.69 -1.87 6.08
C LEU A 19 8.97 -0.95 5.11
N ILE A 20 8.90 -1.38 3.84
CA ILE A 20 8.36 -0.56 2.75
C ILE A 20 7.01 -1.12 2.33
N GLU A 21 5.95 -0.34 2.53
CA GLU A 21 4.63 -0.67 1.99
C GLU A 21 4.58 -0.30 0.51
N ILE A 22 4.36 -1.33 -0.34
CA ILE A 22 4.34 -1.20 -1.80
C ILE A 22 3.36 -2.23 -2.39
N ASN A 23 2.42 -1.77 -3.22
CA ASN A 23 1.37 -2.62 -3.79
C ASN A 23 1.55 -2.90 -5.29
N ASN A 24 2.54 -2.28 -5.94
CA ASN A 24 2.79 -2.41 -7.36
C ASN A 24 4.08 -3.19 -7.61
N SER A 25 3.99 -4.30 -8.38
CA SER A 25 5.12 -5.18 -8.69
C SER A 25 6.18 -4.49 -9.54
N GLU A 26 5.79 -3.67 -10.51
CA GLU A 26 6.75 -2.95 -11.37
C GLU A 26 7.57 -1.93 -10.56
N LYS A 27 6.91 -1.23 -9.62
CA LYS A 27 7.61 -0.31 -8.71
C LYS A 27 8.49 -1.03 -7.70
N LEU A 28 8.12 -2.26 -7.31
CA LEU A 28 8.95 -3.10 -6.47
C LEU A 28 10.24 -3.49 -7.20
N GLU A 29 10.15 -3.88 -8.46
CA GLU A 29 11.31 -4.18 -9.30
C GLU A 29 12.17 -2.94 -9.55
N LEU A 30 11.53 -1.79 -9.79
CA LEU A 30 12.23 -0.53 -9.94
C LEU A 30 12.95 -0.13 -8.65
N LEU A 31 12.29 -0.27 -7.49
CA LEU A 31 12.90 -0.02 -6.18
C LEU A 31 14.13 -0.92 -5.95
N GLU A 32 14.04 -2.20 -6.25
CA GLU A 32 15.16 -3.14 -6.16
C GLU A 32 16.32 -2.71 -7.04
N LYS A 33 16.04 -2.35 -8.30
CA LYS A 33 17.05 -1.86 -9.25
C LYS A 33 17.74 -0.59 -8.76
N GLU A 34 16.96 0.36 -8.28
CA GLU A 34 17.48 1.63 -7.77
C GLU A 34 18.30 1.47 -6.49
N ILE A 35 17.90 0.54 -5.59
CA ILE A 35 18.69 0.19 -4.41
C ILE A 35 20.05 -0.37 -4.86
N LYS A 36 20.06 -1.32 -5.78
CA LYS A 36 21.31 -1.92 -6.28
C LYS A 36 22.23 -0.88 -6.89
N SER A 37 21.70 0.01 -7.74
CA SER A 37 22.51 1.05 -8.39
C SER A 37 23.03 2.12 -7.42
N CYS A 38 22.32 2.36 -6.32
CA CYS A 38 22.69 3.40 -5.36
C CYS A 38 23.73 2.91 -4.33
N PHE A 39 23.68 1.64 -3.96
CA PHE A 39 24.57 1.07 -2.92
C PHE A 39 25.80 0.38 -3.46
N PHE A 40 25.82 0.01 -4.76
CA PHE A 40 26.89 -0.76 -5.35
C PHE A 40 27.31 -0.18 -6.69
N GLU A 41 28.61 -0.05 -6.87
CA GLU A 41 29.20 0.46 -8.13
C GLU A 41 29.52 -0.66 -9.11
N LYS A 42 29.81 -1.87 -8.60
CA LYS A 42 30.30 -3.00 -9.39
C LYS A 42 29.43 -4.22 -9.21
N GLN A 43 29.30 -5.03 -10.26
CA GLN A 43 28.48 -6.23 -10.26
C GLN A 43 28.87 -7.23 -9.16
N TYR A 44 30.18 -7.44 -8.92
CA TYR A 44 30.65 -8.36 -7.88
C TYR A 44 30.25 -7.94 -6.46
N GLU A 45 30.04 -6.64 -6.23
CA GLU A 45 29.57 -6.12 -4.95
C GLU A 45 28.09 -6.51 -4.74
N ILE A 46 27.29 -6.40 -5.81
CA ILE A 46 25.89 -6.87 -5.80
C ILE A 46 25.84 -8.35 -5.49
N ASP A 47 26.62 -9.17 -6.21
CA ASP A 47 26.62 -10.62 -6.08
C ASP A 47 27.05 -11.08 -4.67
N THR A 48 27.88 -10.27 -3.99
CA THR A 48 28.43 -10.61 -2.66
C THR A 48 27.62 -10.00 -1.51
N CYS A 49 27.10 -8.79 -1.68
CA CYS A 49 26.56 -7.97 -0.59
C CYS A 49 25.05 -7.74 -0.66
N PHE A 50 24.40 -8.03 -1.80
CA PHE A 50 22.97 -7.99 -1.94
C PHE A 50 22.38 -9.39 -1.82
N ILE A 51 21.72 -9.68 -0.70
CA ILE A 51 21.10 -10.98 -0.44
C ILE A 51 19.60 -10.85 -0.56
N GLU A 52 19.03 -11.43 -1.60
CA GLU A 52 17.58 -11.53 -1.77
C GLU A 52 17.08 -12.84 -1.21
N LEU A 53 16.16 -12.77 -0.24
CA LEU A 53 15.45 -13.95 0.25
C LEU A 53 14.13 -14.11 -0.53
N LYS A 54 13.95 -15.27 -1.13
CA LYS A 54 12.78 -15.64 -1.93
C LYS A 54 12.12 -16.88 -1.37
N SER A 55 10.79 -16.94 -1.52
CA SER A 55 10.06 -18.18 -1.28
C SER A 55 10.51 -19.29 -2.24
N GLU A 56 10.54 -20.51 -1.75
CA GLU A 56 10.82 -21.67 -2.58
C GLU A 56 9.60 -21.99 -3.46
N THR A 57 9.84 -22.42 -4.68
CA THR A 57 8.78 -22.68 -5.67
C THR A 57 7.74 -23.72 -5.19
N VAL A 58 8.13 -24.61 -4.29
CA VAL A 58 7.27 -25.67 -3.77
C VAL A 58 6.53 -25.26 -2.50
N SER A 59 7.18 -24.53 -1.58
CA SER A 59 6.62 -24.22 -0.26
C SER A 59 5.84 -22.91 -0.18
N LYS A 60 6.01 -22.02 -1.16
CA LYS A 60 5.52 -20.63 -1.15
C LYS A 60 5.93 -19.81 0.08
N PHE A 61 6.90 -20.30 0.87
CA PHE A 61 7.40 -19.63 2.07
C PHE A 61 8.92 -19.58 2.07
N ILE A 62 9.46 -18.53 2.69
CA ILE A 62 10.88 -18.42 3.01
C ILE A 62 11.15 -19.32 4.23
N SER A 63 12.04 -20.29 4.05
CA SER A 63 12.30 -21.33 5.04
C SER A 63 13.18 -20.83 6.20
N ILE A 64 13.08 -21.50 7.35
CA ILE A 64 13.96 -21.22 8.51
C ILE A 64 15.44 -21.54 8.17
N ASP A 65 15.68 -22.46 7.26
CA ASP A 65 17.06 -22.83 6.86
C ASP A 65 17.72 -21.73 6.02
N GLN A 66 16.95 -21.02 5.20
CA GLN A 66 17.44 -19.81 4.53
C GLN A 66 17.81 -18.71 5.55
N ILE A 67 17.04 -18.53 6.61
CA ILE A 67 17.37 -17.59 7.71
C ILE A 67 18.61 -18.06 8.48
N ARG A 68 18.76 -19.37 8.72
CA ARG A 68 19.97 -19.92 9.37
C ARG A 68 21.22 -19.75 8.50
N LYS A 69 21.08 -19.93 7.19
CA LYS A 69 22.17 -19.69 6.23
C LYS A 69 22.57 -18.22 6.23
N LEU A 70 21.59 -17.32 6.13
CA LEU A 70 21.79 -15.88 6.24
C LEU A 70 22.56 -15.53 7.53
N LYS A 71 22.17 -16.09 8.68
CA LYS A 71 22.85 -15.87 9.96
C LYS A 71 24.31 -16.29 9.93
N LYS A 72 24.64 -17.41 9.29
CA LYS A 72 26.04 -17.86 9.13
C LYS A 72 26.84 -16.88 8.25
N GLU A 73 26.26 -16.42 7.16
CA GLU A 73 26.90 -15.46 6.25
C GLU A 73 27.09 -14.09 6.93
N PHE A 74 26.23 -13.72 7.88
CA PHE A 74 26.37 -12.50 8.69
C PHE A 74 27.54 -12.53 9.66
N LEU A 75 27.87 -13.72 10.21
CA LEU A 75 28.99 -13.89 11.13
C LEU A 75 30.35 -13.79 10.42
N HIS A 76 30.39 -13.95 9.10
CA HIS A 76 31.59 -13.69 8.33
C HIS A 76 31.75 -12.18 8.14
N THR A 77 32.76 -11.64 8.81
CA THR A 77 33.11 -10.22 8.82
C THR A 77 33.10 -9.60 7.43
N ASN A 78 32.54 -8.40 7.34
CA ASN A 78 32.56 -7.60 6.13
C ASN A 78 33.98 -7.07 5.86
N VAL A 79 34.83 -7.92 5.28
CA VAL A 79 36.25 -7.64 5.03
C VAL A 79 36.47 -6.42 4.15
N LEU A 80 35.46 -6.04 3.34
CA LEU A 80 35.54 -4.98 2.36
C LEU A 80 34.91 -3.65 2.82
N ASN A 81 34.37 -3.57 4.04
CA ASN A 81 33.61 -2.40 4.53
C ASN A 81 32.45 -1.95 3.62
N LEU A 82 31.94 -2.83 2.76
CA LEU A 82 30.82 -2.57 1.88
C LEU A 82 29.49 -2.67 2.62
N ASN A 83 28.49 -1.95 2.14
CA ASN A 83 27.14 -2.09 2.65
C ASN A 83 26.57 -3.48 2.33
N LYS A 84 25.97 -4.15 3.32
CA LYS A 84 25.22 -5.40 3.13
C LYS A 84 23.73 -5.08 3.10
N ILE A 85 23.04 -5.58 2.09
CA ILE A 85 21.60 -5.41 1.94
C ILE A 85 20.92 -6.78 1.94
N ILE A 86 19.96 -6.95 2.85
CA ILE A 86 19.07 -8.10 2.90
C ILE A 86 17.71 -7.64 2.43
N PHE A 87 17.30 -8.13 1.27
CA PHE A 87 16.08 -7.72 0.61
C PHE A 87 15.04 -8.84 0.62
N ILE A 88 13.80 -8.52 1.05
CA ILE A 88 12.66 -9.42 1.00
C ILE A 88 11.52 -8.70 0.28
N LYS A 89 11.09 -9.25 -0.86
CA LYS A 89 10.03 -8.68 -1.70
C LYS A 89 8.65 -8.69 -1.04
N GLU A 90 8.34 -9.74 -0.29
CA GLU A 90 7.10 -9.83 0.47
C GLU A 90 7.35 -10.55 1.80
N ILE A 91 7.36 -9.78 2.88
CA ILE A 91 7.67 -10.33 4.21
C ILE A 91 6.60 -11.30 4.72
N THR A 92 5.38 -11.24 4.19
CA THR A 92 4.31 -12.18 4.56
C THR A 92 4.57 -13.62 4.05
N GLU A 93 5.58 -13.82 3.19
CA GLU A 93 6.07 -15.14 2.79
C GLU A 93 6.91 -15.83 3.87
N LEU A 94 7.24 -15.14 4.96
CA LEU A 94 7.90 -15.75 6.12
C LEU A 94 6.86 -16.48 6.99
N ASN A 95 7.15 -17.72 7.34
CA ASN A 95 6.37 -18.41 8.38
C ASN A 95 6.80 -17.94 9.79
N ASN A 96 6.01 -18.27 10.80
CA ASN A 96 6.27 -17.84 12.18
C ASN A 96 7.67 -18.23 12.71
N ASN A 97 8.18 -19.40 12.32
CA ASN A 97 9.51 -19.85 12.72
C ASN A 97 10.61 -19.02 12.06
N SER A 98 10.45 -18.70 10.77
CA SER A 98 11.37 -17.89 10.01
C SER A 98 11.36 -16.43 10.51
N ILE A 99 10.19 -15.88 10.83
CA ILE A 99 10.07 -14.56 11.46
C ILE A 99 10.82 -14.52 12.79
N ASN A 100 10.59 -15.50 13.67
CA ASN A 100 11.26 -15.55 14.97
C ASN A 100 12.79 -15.71 14.84
N GLY A 101 13.26 -16.46 13.84
CA GLY A 101 14.67 -16.55 13.52
C GLY A 101 15.26 -15.22 13.06
N LEU A 102 14.50 -14.47 12.26
CA LEU A 102 14.89 -13.17 11.72
C LEU A 102 14.90 -12.08 12.80
N LEU A 103 13.95 -12.12 13.77
CA LEU A 103 13.88 -11.13 14.85
C LEU A 103 15.21 -10.99 15.60
N LYS A 104 15.92 -12.11 15.85
CA LYS A 104 17.24 -12.08 16.50
C LYS A 104 18.31 -11.35 15.69
N LEU A 105 18.19 -11.35 14.35
CA LEU A 105 19.14 -10.65 13.47
C LEU A 105 18.84 -9.15 13.38
N ILE A 106 17.57 -8.77 13.45
CA ILE A 106 17.15 -7.38 13.36
C ILE A 106 17.16 -6.64 14.69
N GLU A 107 17.32 -7.33 15.82
CA GLU A 107 17.52 -6.71 17.14
C GLU A 107 18.90 -6.06 17.26
N GLU A 108 19.92 -6.69 16.69
CA GLU A 108 21.31 -6.24 16.73
C GLU A 108 21.86 -6.12 15.30
N VAL A 109 21.38 -5.13 14.58
CA VAL A 109 21.81 -4.90 13.19
C VAL A 109 23.27 -4.50 13.15
N PRO A 110 24.15 -5.24 12.46
CA PRO A 110 25.55 -4.87 12.32
C PRO A 110 25.74 -3.56 11.54
N GLN A 111 26.87 -2.89 11.75
CA GLN A 111 27.23 -1.71 10.97
C GLN A 111 27.25 -2.01 9.47
N ASN A 112 26.90 -1.02 8.66
CA ASN A 112 26.81 -1.10 7.20
C ASN A 112 25.84 -2.20 6.70
N THR A 113 24.81 -2.53 7.52
CA THR A 113 23.83 -3.55 7.16
C THR A 113 22.44 -2.98 7.13
N PHE A 114 21.73 -3.27 6.05
CA PHE A 114 20.38 -2.81 5.81
C PHE A 114 19.45 -3.99 5.58
N PHE A 115 18.43 -4.13 6.40
CA PHE A 115 17.30 -5.00 6.14
C PHE A 115 16.21 -4.18 5.46
N ILE A 116 15.87 -4.54 4.24
CA ILE A 116 14.84 -3.88 3.44
C ILE A 116 13.76 -4.91 3.14
N PHE A 117 12.65 -4.78 3.84
CA PHE A 117 11.50 -5.67 3.69
C PHE A 117 10.37 -4.93 3.01
N CYS A 118 9.76 -5.56 2.03
CA CYS A 118 8.59 -5.02 1.37
C CYS A 118 7.34 -5.80 1.76
N THR A 119 6.20 -5.16 1.69
CA THR A 119 4.89 -5.77 1.91
C THR A 119 3.80 -5.00 1.19
N SER A 120 2.81 -5.71 0.70
CA SER A 120 1.59 -5.13 0.15
C SER A 120 0.60 -4.70 1.25
N ASN A 121 0.72 -5.24 2.48
CA ASN A 121 -0.22 -4.96 3.56
C ASN A 121 0.44 -4.97 4.95
N LEU A 122 0.62 -3.79 5.53
CA LEU A 122 1.18 -3.62 6.87
C LEU A 122 0.35 -4.27 7.99
N LEU A 123 -0.96 -4.44 7.80
CA LEU A 123 -1.85 -5.05 8.82
C LEU A 123 -1.56 -6.53 9.05
N LYS A 124 -0.94 -7.21 8.07
CA LYS A 124 -0.55 -8.63 8.18
C LYS A 124 0.80 -8.82 8.89
N ILE A 125 1.53 -7.74 9.15
CA ILE A 125 2.88 -7.83 9.72
C ILE A 125 2.81 -7.92 11.25
N PRO A 126 3.55 -8.86 11.88
CA PRO A 126 3.60 -8.98 13.33
C PRO A 126 4.08 -7.68 14.00
N LYS A 127 3.46 -7.33 15.12
CA LYS A 127 3.81 -6.13 15.90
C LYS A 127 5.28 -6.11 16.32
N THR A 128 5.88 -7.27 16.54
CA THR A 128 7.31 -7.44 16.88
C THR A 128 8.25 -6.96 15.77
N VAL A 129 7.85 -7.12 14.50
CA VAL A 129 8.60 -6.60 13.35
C VAL A 129 8.32 -5.11 13.19
N LEU A 130 7.04 -4.70 13.26
CA LEU A 130 6.64 -3.29 13.12
C LEU A 130 7.36 -2.39 14.13
N SER A 131 7.48 -2.83 15.40
CA SER A 131 8.10 -2.03 16.46
C SER A 131 9.61 -1.79 16.27
N ARG A 132 10.27 -2.61 15.44
CA ARG A 132 11.71 -2.51 15.14
C ARG A 132 11.99 -1.91 13.77
N SER A 133 10.94 -1.68 12.99
CA SER A 133 11.05 -1.23 11.59
C SER A 133 10.84 0.27 11.47
N ARG A 134 11.62 0.89 10.60
CA ARG A 134 11.29 2.23 10.06
C ARG A 134 10.34 2.04 8.89
N ILE A 135 9.08 2.39 9.11
CA ILE A 135 8.03 2.19 8.12
C ILE A 135 8.10 3.31 7.08
N LEU A 136 8.32 2.93 5.83
CA LEU A 136 8.26 3.81 4.67
C LEU A 136 7.09 3.37 3.79
N ARG A 137 6.38 4.33 3.22
CA ARG A 137 5.30 4.03 2.29
C ARG A 137 5.67 4.58 0.93
N LEU A 138 5.83 3.68 -0.03
CA LEU A 138 5.92 4.09 -1.41
C LEU A 138 4.53 4.52 -1.84
N ASN A 139 4.32 5.82 -1.91
CA ASN A 139 3.06 6.33 -2.40
C ASN A 139 3.03 6.12 -3.92
N ASP A 140 2.15 5.25 -4.33
CA ASP A 140 1.71 5.20 -5.70
C ASP A 140 0.84 6.43 -5.95
N PHE A 141 1.48 7.59 -6.08
CA PHE A 141 0.83 8.80 -6.51
C PHE A 141 0.75 8.90 -8.05
N ASN A 142 0.29 7.85 -8.69
CA ASN A 142 -0.66 8.02 -9.75
C ASN A 142 -2.01 7.76 -9.08
N SER A 143 -2.80 8.79 -8.96
CA SER A 143 -4.11 8.78 -8.32
C SER A 143 -5.06 7.75 -8.94
N ASP A 144 -4.77 7.31 -10.14
CA ASP A 144 -5.55 6.39 -10.92
C ASP A 144 -5.24 4.91 -10.58
N ASP A 145 -3.96 4.52 -10.38
CA ASP A 145 -3.56 3.12 -10.18
C ASP A 145 -4.21 2.45 -8.94
N ARG A 146 -4.46 3.20 -7.85
CA ARG A 146 -5.09 2.62 -6.65
C ARG A 146 -6.58 2.38 -6.80
N LEU A 147 -7.22 3.17 -7.60
CA LEU A 147 -8.63 2.99 -7.91
C LEU A 147 -8.81 1.89 -8.95
N ASP A 148 -7.85 1.72 -9.85
CA ASP A 148 -7.82 0.62 -10.82
C ASP A 148 -7.58 -0.73 -10.14
N ILE A 149 -6.61 -0.83 -9.21
CA ILE A 149 -6.39 -2.05 -8.41
C ILE A 149 -7.63 -2.36 -7.57
N PHE A 150 -8.23 -1.35 -6.96
CA PHE A 150 -9.46 -1.51 -6.19
C PHE A 150 -10.65 -1.90 -7.08
N ALA A 151 -10.76 -1.34 -8.29
CA ALA A 151 -11.73 -1.75 -9.28
C ALA A 151 -11.57 -3.24 -9.63
N HIS A 152 -10.34 -3.67 -9.91
CA HIS A 152 -10.01 -5.07 -10.18
C HIS A 152 -10.37 -6.00 -9.01
N ASP A 153 -10.06 -5.61 -7.76
CA ASP A 153 -10.43 -6.40 -6.59
C ASP A 153 -11.95 -6.51 -6.42
N LEU A 154 -12.69 -5.43 -6.66
CA LEU A 154 -14.16 -5.44 -6.61
C LEU A 154 -14.77 -6.30 -7.72
N ILE A 155 -14.23 -6.25 -8.92
CA ILE A 155 -14.67 -7.04 -10.07
C ILE A 155 -14.48 -8.53 -9.75
N ASN A 156 -13.32 -8.91 -9.23
CA ASN A 156 -13.03 -10.28 -8.86
C ASN A 156 -13.92 -10.83 -7.73
N GLN A 157 -14.38 -9.96 -6.83
CA GLN A 157 -15.25 -10.33 -5.71
C GLN A 157 -16.74 -10.33 -6.06
N ASN A 158 -17.16 -9.58 -7.08
CA ASN A 158 -18.57 -9.37 -7.43
C ASN A 158 -18.83 -9.71 -8.91
N GLN A 159 -19.02 -10.99 -9.21
CA GLN A 159 -19.28 -11.50 -10.55
C GLN A 159 -20.59 -10.96 -11.20
N ASN A 160 -21.44 -10.29 -10.42
CA ASN A 160 -22.77 -9.82 -10.84
C ASN A 160 -22.78 -8.38 -11.41
N VAL A 161 -21.65 -7.68 -11.41
CA VAL A 161 -21.54 -6.30 -11.95
C VAL A 161 -20.49 -6.29 -13.04
N SER A 162 -20.81 -5.72 -14.20
CA SER A 162 -19.84 -5.65 -15.30
C SER A 162 -18.68 -4.71 -14.92
N GLU A 163 -17.48 -5.07 -15.35
CA GLU A 163 -16.26 -4.29 -15.17
C GLU A 163 -16.42 -2.85 -15.65
N GLU A 164 -17.07 -2.68 -16.80
CA GLU A 164 -17.32 -1.38 -17.43
C GLU A 164 -18.13 -0.44 -16.50
N ILE A 165 -19.15 -0.96 -15.83
CA ILE A 165 -19.99 -0.16 -14.90
C ILE A 165 -19.16 0.31 -13.70
N ILE A 166 -18.34 -0.56 -13.13
CA ILE A 166 -17.47 -0.21 -11.99
C ILE A 166 -16.45 0.85 -12.39
N GLN A 167 -15.78 0.68 -13.52
CA GLN A 167 -14.80 1.64 -14.04
C GLN A 167 -15.44 3.00 -14.34
N ASN A 168 -16.58 3.02 -15.01
CA ASN A 168 -17.31 4.25 -15.32
C ASN A 168 -17.74 4.98 -14.04
N LEU A 169 -18.17 4.26 -13.00
CA LEU A 169 -18.56 4.85 -11.74
C LEU A 169 -17.34 5.47 -11.03
N ILE A 170 -16.23 4.73 -10.95
CA ILE A 170 -14.98 5.24 -10.37
C ILE A 170 -14.52 6.49 -11.12
N TYR A 171 -14.52 6.45 -12.44
CA TYR A 171 -14.15 7.60 -13.28
C TYR A 171 -15.06 8.82 -13.01
N SER A 172 -16.37 8.61 -12.89
CA SER A 172 -17.31 9.70 -12.59
C SER A 172 -17.09 10.32 -11.21
N PHE A 173 -16.69 9.52 -10.22
CA PHE A 173 -16.32 10.02 -8.90
C PHE A 173 -15.02 10.84 -8.92
N ILE A 174 -14.00 10.39 -9.68
CA ILE A 174 -12.70 11.06 -9.77
C ILE A 174 -12.82 12.36 -10.56
N SER A 175 -13.46 12.29 -11.72
CA SER A 175 -13.61 13.43 -12.62
C SER A 175 -14.57 14.51 -12.06
N LEU A 176 -15.31 14.18 -10.99
CA LEU A 176 -16.30 15.05 -10.37
C LEU A 176 -17.35 15.58 -11.36
N LYS A 177 -17.64 14.83 -12.43
CA LYS A 177 -18.67 15.18 -13.39
C LYS A 177 -20.02 14.68 -12.90
N LYS A 178 -20.90 15.62 -12.52
CA LYS A 178 -22.21 15.30 -11.95
C LYS A 178 -23.11 14.49 -12.90
N ILE A 179 -23.10 14.82 -14.17
CA ILE A 179 -23.98 14.17 -15.17
C ILE A 179 -23.59 12.68 -15.27
N ASP A 180 -22.32 12.39 -15.50
CA ASP A 180 -21.81 11.04 -15.64
C ASP A 180 -22.06 10.22 -14.37
N PHE A 181 -21.94 10.84 -13.19
CA PHE A 181 -22.20 10.20 -11.91
C PHE A 181 -23.66 9.74 -11.76
N PHE A 182 -24.63 10.64 -12.01
CA PHE A 182 -26.04 10.31 -11.82
C PHE A 182 -26.52 9.26 -12.82
N GLU A 183 -25.97 9.24 -14.04
CA GLU A 183 -26.25 8.21 -15.03
C GLU A 183 -25.72 6.85 -14.61
N ASN A 184 -24.48 6.81 -14.15
CA ASN A 184 -23.83 5.57 -13.70
C ASN A 184 -24.47 4.99 -12.42
N VAL A 185 -24.82 5.82 -11.44
CA VAL A 185 -25.47 5.33 -10.20
C VAL A 185 -26.84 4.72 -10.46
N LYS A 186 -27.59 5.20 -11.45
CA LYS A 186 -28.90 4.63 -11.83
C LYS A 186 -28.79 3.22 -12.41
N LEU A 187 -27.62 2.82 -12.91
CA LEU A 187 -27.40 1.48 -13.45
C LEU A 187 -27.30 0.41 -12.35
N PHE A 188 -27.08 0.81 -11.10
CA PHE A 188 -27.00 -0.14 -9.99
C PHE A 188 -28.40 -0.50 -9.47
N THR A 189 -28.63 -1.80 -9.40
CA THR A 189 -29.84 -2.34 -8.77
C THR A 189 -29.75 -2.24 -7.24
N LYS A 190 -30.88 -2.47 -6.54
CA LYS A 190 -30.89 -2.44 -5.07
C LYS A 190 -29.88 -3.40 -4.45
N ASP A 191 -29.68 -4.55 -5.05
CA ASP A 191 -28.75 -5.59 -4.56
C ASP A 191 -27.27 -5.23 -4.81
N GLN A 192 -27.02 -4.19 -5.60
CA GLN A 192 -25.66 -3.74 -5.97
C GLN A 192 -25.29 -2.40 -5.31
N ILE A 193 -26.20 -1.82 -4.56
CA ILE A 193 -26.01 -0.51 -3.91
C ILE A 193 -24.84 -0.53 -2.92
N ASP A 194 -24.59 -1.66 -2.27
CA ASP A 194 -23.47 -1.84 -1.35
C ASP A 194 -22.13 -1.61 -2.05
N ILE A 195 -22.00 -2.07 -3.31
CA ILE A 195 -20.80 -1.89 -4.12
C ILE A 195 -20.58 -0.40 -4.40
N CYS A 196 -21.64 0.30 -4.80
CA CYS A 196 -21.58 1.75 -5.05
C CYS A 196 -21.16 2.52 -3.79
N SER A 197 -21.67 2.12 -2.63
CA SER A 197 -21.34 2.67 -1.33
C SER A 197 -19.88 2.46 -0.94
N ILE A 198 -19.35 1.26 -1.17
CA ILE A 198 -17.94 0.92 -0.92
C ILE A 198 -17.03 1.75 -1.85
N ILE A 199 -17.37 1.88 -3.13
CA ILE A 199 -16.63 2.71 -4.09
C ILE A 199 -16.60 4.15 -3.60
N PHE A 200 -17.74 4.71 -3.18
CA PHE A 200 -17.81 6.08 -2.69
C PHE A 200 -16.95 6.31 -1.44
N LEU A 201 -16.96 5.38 -0.47
CA LEU A 201 -16.06 5.44 0.70
C LEU A 201 -14.58 5.47 0.31
N LYS A 202 -14.20 4.70 -0.69
CA LYS A 202 -12.80 4.71 -1.19
C LYS A 202 -12.44 6.04 -1.84
N VAL A 203 -13.35 6.62 -2.60
CA VAL A 203 -13.17 7.95 -3.20
C VAL A 203 -13.08 9.04 -2.13
N LEU A 204 -13.90 8.99 -1.07
CA LEU A 204 -13.77 9.90 0.07
C LEU A 204 -12.41 9.79 0.75
N ASN A 205 -11.95 8.58 1.02
CA ASN A 205 -10.63 8.32 1.60
C ASN A 205 -9.50 8.81 0.70
N PHE A 206 -9.63 8.64 -0.61
CA PHE A 206 -8.71 9.18 -1.60
C PHE A 206 -8.63 10.71 -1.51
N ASN A 207 -9.76 11.40 -1.50
CA ASN A 207 -9.80 12.85 -1.42
C ASN A 207 -9.27 13.38 -0.07
N LEU A 208 -9.54 12.70 1.05
CA LEU A 208 -8.96 13.02 2.35
C LEU A 208 -7.42 13.02 2.29
N ARG A 209 -6.83 12.04 1.64
CA ARG A 209 -5.37 11.96 1.47
C ARG A 209 -4.84 13.04 0.53
N LYS A 210 -5.51 13.23 -0.61
CA LYS A 210 -5.14 14.22 -1.63
C LYS A 210 -5.09 15.63 -1.06
N TYR A 211 -6.06 16.00 -0.23
CA TYR A 211 -6.19 17.33 0.34
C TYR A 211 -5.71 17.44 1.79
N SER A 212 -4.86 16.53 2.24
CA SER A 212 -4.32 16.50 3.61
C SER A 212 -3.60 17.79 4.03
N ASN A 213 -3.00 18.50 3.07
CA ASN A 213 -2.33 19.78 3.31
C ASN A 213 -3.29 20.99 3.34
N ASN A 214 -4.51 20.85 2.85
CA ASN A 214 -5.53 21.90 2.90
C ASN A 214 -6.40 21.71 4.15
N ARG A 215 -6.00 22.31 5.28
CA ARG A 215 -6.62 22.12 6.60
C ARG A 215 -8.14 22.31 6.60
N LYS A 216 -8.65 23.31 5.84
CA LYS A 216 -10.08 23.62 5.81
C LYS A 216 -10.86 22.56 5.04
N LEU A 217 -10.38 22.18 3.86
CA LEU A 217 -11.01 21.16 3.03
C LEU A 217 -10.88 19.77 3.69
N TYR A 218 -9.72 19.45 4.26
CA TYR A 218 -9.50 18.20 4.98
C TYR A 218 -10.51 18.02 6.13
N LYS A 219 -10.68 19.03 6.98
CA LYS A 219 -11.67 18.97 8.07
C LYS A 219 -13.07 18.70 7.53
N TYR A 220 -13.47 19.42 6.48
CA TYR A 220 -14.77 19.20 5.86
C TYR A 220 -14.94 17.78 5.29
N LEU A 221 -13.92 17.27 4.58
CA LEU A 221 -13.94 15.92 4.03
C LEU A 221 -13.96 14.85 5.13
N PHE A 222 -13.29 15.09 6.23
CA PHE A 222 -13.33 14.22 7.40
C PHE A 222 -14.72 14.16 8.05
N ASP A 223 -15.34 15.31 8.24
CA ASP A 223 -16.71 15.41 8.77
C ASP A 223 -17.71 14.73 7.80
N LEU A 224 -17.54 14.93 6.50
CA LEU A 224 -18.35 14.29 5.46
C LEU A 224 -18.20 12.77 5.47
N HIS A 225 -16.98 12.27 5.60
CA HIS A 225 -16.68 10.84 5.68
C HIS A 225 -17.30 10.20 6.93
N SER A 226 -17.17 10.86 8.08
CA SER A 226 -17.75 10.39 9.35
C SER A 226 -19.27 10.35 9.31
N SER A 227 -19.91 11.40 8.76
CA SER A 227 -21.36 11.44 8.59
C SER A 227 -21.85 10.37 7.61
N TYR A 228 -21.11 10.14 6.53
CA TYR A 228 -21.47 9.10 5.56
C TYR A 228 -21.38 7.69 6.16
N LEU A 229 -20.37 7.41 6.96
CA LEU A 229 -20.24 6.13 7.67
C LEU A 229 -21.39 5.91 8.66
N TYR A 230 -21.79 6.94 9.37
CA TYR A 230 -22.91 6.86 10.30
C TYR A 230 -24.22 6.57 9.56
N ASP A 231 -24.55 7.34 8.53
CA ASP A 231 -25.78 7.20 7.76
C ASP A 231 -25.85 5.86 7.01
N ILE A 232 -24.72 5.34 6.50
CA ILE A 232 -24.66 3.99 5.91
C ILE A 232 -24.99 2.92 6.94
N ASN A 233 -24.34 2.95 8.10
CA ASN A 233 -24.56 1.94 9.12
C ASN A 233 -26.01 1.94 9.58
N GLU A 234 -26.62 3.12 9.76
CA GLU A 234 -28.04 3.24 10.08
C GLU A 234 -28.92 2.72 8.94
N SER A 235 -28.61 3.08 7.69
CA SER A 235 -29.35 2.63 6.52
C SER A 235 -29.29 1.12 6.31
N LEU A 236 -28.14 0.50 6.56
CA LEU A 236 -27.98 -0.95 6.50
C LEU A 236 -28.78 -1.66 7.61
N GLN A 237 -28.81 -1.09 8.82
CA GLN A 237 -29.58 -1.65 9.93
C GLN A 237 -31.07 -1.66 9.64
N TYR A 238 -31.59 -0.66 8.96
CA TYR A 238 -33.01 -0.52 8.63
C TYR A 238 -33.36 -0.93 7.18
N ASN A 239 -32.38 -1.47 6.42
CA ASN A 239 -32.53 -1.85 5.02
C ASN A 239 -33.06 -0.71 4.11
N THR A 240 -32.61 0.53 4.39
CA THR A 240 -33.04 1.76 3.71
C THR A 240 -31.95 2.37 2.85
N LEU A 241 -30.86 1.65 2.60
CA LEU A 241 -29.78 2.16 1.76
C LEU A 241 -30.30 2.43 0.34
N THR A 242 -30.14 3.67 -0.13
CA THR A 242 -30.64 4.10 -1.43
C THR A 242 -29.58 4.81 -2.25
N ASN A 243 -29.75 4.81 -3.57
CA ASN A 243 -28.91 5.61 -4.48
C ASN A 243 -28.96 7.11 -4.14
N ASP A 244 -30.06 7.58 -3.57
CA ASP A 244 -30.24 8.99 -3.18
C ASP A 244 -29.27 9.41 -2.07
N LEU A 245 -29.00 8.53 -1.10
CA LEU A 245 -28.03 8.80 -0.03
C LEU A 245 -26.65 9.06 -0.64
N ILE A 246 -26.21 8.18 -1.51
CA ILE A 246 -24.90 8.32 -2.19
C ILE A 246 -24.86 9.59 -3.04
N ALA A 247 -25.94 9.90 -3.74
CA ALA A 247 -26.07 11.09 -4.58
C ALA A 247 -25.99 12.40 -3.77
N ILE A 248 -26.60 12.44 -2.59
CA ILE A 248 -26.52 13.59 -1.66
C ILE A 248 -25.07 13.80 -1.22
N TYR A 249 -24.40 12.76 -0.77
CA TYR A 249 -23.02 12.83 -0.31
C TYR A 249 -22.04 13.17 -1.43
N PHE A 250 -22.22 12.61 -2.62
CA PHE A 250 -21.43 12.99 -3.79
C PHE A 250 -21.60 14.47 -4.15
N THR A 251 -22.82 14.98 -4.11
CA THR A 251 -23.10 16.41 -4.39
C THR A 251 -22.40 17.32 -3.37
N ARG A 252 -22.37 16.93 -2.10
CA ARG A 252 -21.63 17.63 -1.04
C ARG A 252 -20.12 17.59 -1.27
N LEU A 253 -19.57 16.42 -1.60
CA LEU A 253 -18.17 16.25 -1.95
C LEU A 253 -17.75 17.16 -3.10
N HIS A 254 -18.48 17.05 -4.23
CA HIS A 254 -18.25 17.84 -5.43
C HIS A 254 -18.27 19.37 -5.16
N SER A 255 -19.30 19.86 -4.48
CA SER A 255 -19.46 21.29 -4.22
C SER A 255 -18.32 21.87 -3.39
N ASN A 256 -17.78 21.09 -2.44
CA ASN A 256 -16.72 21.56 -1.56
C ASN A 256 -15.33 21.43 -2.16
N ILE A 257 -15.09 20.41 -2.98
CA ILE A 257 -13.83 20.32 -3.72
C ILE A 257 -13.73 21.48 -4.72
N ILE A 258 -14.79 21.80 -5.45
CA ILE A 258 -14.78 22.96 -6.36
C ILE A 258 -14.57 24.27 -5.61
N LYS A 259 -15.17 24.42 -4.44
CA LYS A 259 -15.10 25.66 -3.67
C LYS A 259 -13.78 25.87 -2.94
N TYR A 260 -13.15 24.82 -2.47
CA TYR A 260 -12.00 24.88 -1.56
C TYR A 260 -10.78 24.09 -2.02
N GLY A 261 -10.86 23.34 -3.13
CA GLY A 261 -9.80 22.44 -3.61
C GLY A 261 -8.78 23.12 -4.52
N LYS A 262 -8.91 24.43 -4.74
CA LYS A 262 -7.95 25.24 -5.51
C LYS A 262 -6.74 25.62 -4.68
#